data_dd602ada8020c4250391b9a4cdc459d5
#
_entry.id   dd602ada8020c4250391b9a4cdc459d5
#
_cell.length_a   1.000
_cell.length_b   1.000
_cell.length_c   1.000
_cell.angle_alpha   90.00
_cell.angle_beta   90.00
_cell.angle_gamma   90.00
#
_symmetry.space_group_name_H-M   'P 1'
#
loop_
_entity.id
_entity.type
_entity.pdbx_description
1 polymer ?
#
loop_
_entity_poly.entity_id
_entity_poly.type
_entity_poly.pdbx_seq_one_letter_code
_entity_poly.pdbx_strand_id
1 'polypeptide(L)'
;MRKPFSSVPQQRGFTLIELLVVLAIIALMLTLAAPRYLRSLDKAQETVLAENLRQMREIIDQFHRDTGQYPDSLEELVARQYLRALPVDPVTESDRTWVLVAPGAGFRGKIYSLRSGAEGVAPSGRRYADL
;
A
#
# COMPACT_ATOMS: atom_id res chain seq x y z
N MET A 1 -60.81 36.38 30.06
CA MET A 1 -59.56 35.59 30.14
C MET A 1 -59.29 34.96 28.76
N ARG A 2 -58.41 35.54 27.95
CA ARG A 2 -58.10 35.06 26.63
C ARG A 2 -56.89 34.11 26.75
N LYS A 3 -57.04 32.84 26.33
CA LYS A 3 -55.96 31.89 26.26
C LYS A 3 -55.00 32.27 25.09
N PRO A 4 -53.68 32.26 25.27
CA PRO A 4 -52.76 32.46 24.18
C PRO A 4 -52.78 31.24 23.26
N PHE A 5 -52.99 31.49 21.97
CA PHE A 5 -52.77 30.46 20.93
C PHE A 5 -51.30 30.09 20.92
N SER A 6 -50.96 28.89 21.35
CA SER A 6 -49.63 28.32 21.15
C SER A 6 -49.45 28.04 19.67
N SER A 7 -48.57 28.79 19.03
CA SER A 7 -48.13 28.52 17.68
C SER A 7 -47.34 27.23 17.71
N VAL A 8 -47.89 26.17 17.14
CA VAL A 8 -47.17 24.91 16.91
C VAL A 8 -46.08 25.21 15.87
N PRO A 9 -44.81 24.95 16.16
CA PRO A 9 -43.75 25.14 15.15
C PRO A 9 -44.03 24.21 13.98
N GLN A 10 -44.16 24.80 12.80
CA GLN A 10 -44.37 24.09 11.54
C GLN A 10 -43.09 23.30 11.23
N GLN A 11 -43.08 22.02 11.50
CA GLN A 11 -41.98 21.15 11.17
C GLN A 11 -41.91 21.03 9.61
N ARG A 12 -40.89 21.68 9.05
CA ARG A 12 -40.57 21.55 7.62
C ARG A 12 -39.83 20.23 7.43
N GLY A 13 -40.49 19.27 6.83
CA GLY A 13 -39.85 18.02 6.35
C GLY A 13 -39.27 18.19 4.97
N PHE A 14 -38.34 17.30 4.59
CA PHE A 14 -37.80 17.21 3.23
C PHE A 14 -38.86 16.64 2.27
N THR A 15 -38.84 17.12 1.02
CA THR A 15 -39.63 16.54 -0.04
C THR A 15 -38.91 15.32 -0.62
N LEU A 16 -39.68 14.40 -1.19
CA LEU A 16 -39.13 13.18 -1.83
C LEU A 16 -38.22 13.54 -3.02
N ILE A 17 -38.61 14.55 -3.79
CA ILE A 17 -37.81 15.03 -4.93
C ILE A 17 -36.49 15.69 -4.45
N GLU A 18 -36.51 16.42 -3.35
CA GLU A 18 -35.30 17.02 -2.78
C GLU A 18 -34.29 15.94 -2.37
N LEU A 19 -34.73 14.84 -1.76
CA LEU A 19 -33.88 13.71 -1.43
C LEU A 19 -33.32 13.04 -2.69
N LEU A 20 -34.15 12.84 -3.73
CA LEU A 20 -33.71 12.25 -5.00
C LEU A 20 -32.64 13.11 -5.68
N VAL A 21 -32.82 14.43 -5.72
CA VAL A 21 -31.86 15.36 -6.31
C VAL A 21 -30.54 15.33 -5.55
N VAL A 22 -30.57 15.35 -4.22
CA VAL A 22 -29.34 15.26 -3.38
C VAL A 22 -28.60 13.95 -3.65
N LEU A 23 -29.30 12.82 -3.68
CA LEU A 23 -28.70 11.52 -3.98
C LEU A 23 -28.10 11.47 -5.39
N ALA A 24 -28.77 12.08 -6.38
CA ALA A 24 -28.26 12.16 -7.75
C ALA A 24 -26.96 12.99 -7.83
N ILE A 25 -26.87 14.10 -7.11
CA ILE A 25 -25.66 14.93 -7.05
C ILE A 25 -24.51 14.18 -6.36
N ILE A 26 -24.78 13.49 -5.25
CA ILE A 26 -23.79 12.70 -4.53
C ILE A 26 -23.28 11.56 -5.45
N ALA A 27 -24.17 10.85 -6.12
CA ALA A 27 -23.81 9.79 -7.05
C ALA A 27 -22.91 10.31 -8.19
N LEU A 28 -23.24 11.46 -8.76
CA LEU A 28 -22.43 12.10 -9.78
C LEU A 28 -21.03 12.47 -9.28
N MET A 29 -20.93 13.05 -8.09
CA MET A 29 -19.65 13.40 -7.47
C MET A 29 -18.81 12.18 -7.17
N LEU A 30 -19.41 11.10 -6.66
CA LEU A 30 -18.70 9.85 -6.39
C LEU A 30 -18.16 9.22 -7.68
N THR A 31 -18.89 9.29 -8.77
CA THR A 31 -18.45 8.77 -10.07
C THR A 31 -17.18 9.46 -10.57
N LEU A 32 -17.02 10.75 -10.31
CA LEU A 32 -15.83 11.51 -10.69
C LEU A 32 -14.66 11.35 -9.69
N ALA A 33 -14.96 11.15 -8.42
CA ALA A 33 -13.96 11.07 -7.37
C ALA A 33 -13.32 9.67 -7.24
N ALA A 34 -14.12 8.60 -7.41
CA ALA A 34 -13.67 7.24 -7.21
C ALA A 34 -12.45 6.82 -8.08
N PRO A 35 -12.42 7.11 -9.40
CA PRO A 35 -11.27 6.72 -10.21
C PRO A 35 -9.97 7.41 -9.82
N ARG A 36 -10.06 8.66 -9.35
CA ARG A 36 -8.88 9.41 -8.88
C ARG A 36 -8.34 8.85 -7.58
N TYR A 37 -9.22 8.45 -6.69
CA TYR A 37 -8.85 7.84 -5.40
C TYR A 37 -8.11 6.52 -5.61
N LEU A 38 -8.62 5.62 -6.45
CA LEU A 38 -7.99 4.34 -6.75
C LEU A 38 -6.59 4.51 -7.34
N ARG A 39 -6.41 5.42 -8.30
CA ARG A 39 -5.09 5.71 -8.87
C ARG A 39 -4.10 6.27 -7.84
N SER A 40 -4.58 7.07 -6.89
CA SER A 40 -3.76 7.60 -5.80
C SER A 40 -3.31 6.48 -4.87
N LEU A 41 -4.17 5.51 -4.60
CA LEU A 41 -3.86 4.35 -3.78
C LEU A 41 -2.80 3.46 -4.45
N ASP A 42 -2.96 3.15 -5.73
CA ASP A 42 -1.98 2.36 -6.49
C ASP A 42 -0.60 3.03 -6.50
N LYS A 43 -0.55 4.35 -6.66
CA LYS A 43 0.70 5.11 -6.61
C LYS A 43 1.33 5.09 -5.21
N ALA A 44 0.53 5.15 -4.15
CA ALA A 44 1.02 5.02 -2.78
C ALA A 44 1.60 3.64 -2.52
N GLN A 45 0.96 2.57 -2.98
CA GLN A 45 1.48 1.20 -2.90
C GLN A 45 2.81 1.04 -3.64
N GLU A 46 2.94 1.59 -4.85
CA GLU A 46 4.21 1.59 -5.59
C GLU A 46 5.33 2.26 -4.80
N THR A 47 5.05 3.42 -4.20
CA THR A 47 6.03 4.16 -3.41
C THR A 47 6.48 3.38 -2.18
N VAL A 48 5.55 2.77 -1.46
CA VAL A 48 5.85 1.92 -0.29
C VAL A 48 6.64 0.69 -0.70
N LEU A 49 6.28 0.04 -1.82
CA LEU A 49 7.01 -1.12 -2.34
C LEU A 49 8.45 -0.75 -2.70
N ALA A 50 8.66 0.35 -3.42
CA ALA A 50 9.99 0.81 -3.80
C ALA A 50 10.86 1.10 -2.56
N GLU A 51 10.29 1.72 -1.52
CA GLU A 51 10.98 1.99 -0.27
C GLU A 51 11.32 0.70 0.49
N ASN A 52 10.39 -0.25 0.58
CA ASN A 52 10.64 -1.56 1.20
C ASN A 52 11.78 -2.29 0.49
N LEU A 53 11.79 -2.30 -0.85
CA LEU A 53 12.86 -2.92 -1.63
C LEU A 53 14.21 -2.24 -1.39
N ARG A 54 14.24 -0.92 -1.35
CA ARG A 54 15.45 -0.16 -1.07
C ARG A 54 16.02 -0.50 0.32
N GLN A 55 15.19 -0.47 1.34
CA GLN A 55 15.58 -0.80 2.70
C GLN A 55 16.10 -2.24 2.83
N MET A 56 15.41 -3.20 2.22
CA MET A 56 15.83 -4.59 2.25
C MET A 56 17.18 -4.81 1.56
N ARG A 57 17.41 -4.15 0.42
CA ARG A 57 18.69 -4.22 -0.29
C ARG A 57 19.83 -3.60 0.54
N GLU A 58 19.59 -2.47 1.19
CA GLU A 58 20.57 -1.84 2.09
C GLU A 58 20.93 -2.75 3.28
N ILE A 59 19.93 -3.42 3.86
CA ILE A 59 20.13 -4.34 4.98
C ILE A 59 20.91 -5.59 4.56
N ILE A 60 20.63 -6.14 3.36
CA ILE A 60 21.41 -7.24 2.80
C ILE A 60 22.87 -6.83 2.59
N ASP A 61 23.11 -5.64 2.06
CA ASP A 61 24.45 -5.09 1.86
C ASP A 61 25.17 -4.85 3.19
N GLN A 62 24.45 -4.39 4.20
CA GLN A 62 25.02 -4.23 5.55
C GLN A 62 25.39 -5.58 6.15
N PHE A 63 24.52 -6.58 6.07
CA PHE A 63 24.80 -7.93 6.51
C PHE A 63 26.06 -8.49 5.84
N HIS A 64 26.20 -8.27 4.54
CA HIS A 64 27.38 -8.68 3.79
C HIS A 64 28.66 -7.96 4.26
N ARG A 65 28.61 -6.67 4.52
CA ARG A 65 29.74 -5.90 5.05
C ARG A 65 30.19 -6.40 6.43
N ASP A 66 29.22 -6.74 7.28
CA ASP A 66 29.50 -7.15 8.66
C ASP A 66 30.00 -8.60 8.78
N THR A 67 29.49 -9.49 7.92
CA THR A 67 29.75 -10.94 8.02
C THR A 67 30.66 -11.50 6.94
N GLY A 68 30.91 -10.76 5.87
CA GLY A 68 31.68 -11.20 4.69
C GLY A 68 30.90 -12.16 3.79
N GLN A 69 29.62 -12.42 4.05
CA GLN A 69 28.78 -13.30 3.25
C GLN A 69 27.36 -12.74 3.15
N TYR A 70 26.63 -13.17 2.13
CA TYR A 70 25.20 -12.83 2.00
C TYR A 70 24.35 -13.74 2.88
N PRO A 71 23.14 -13.30 3.30
CA PRO A 71 22.27 -14.12 4.11
C PRO A 71 21.76 -15.35 3.32
N ASP A 72 21.53 -16.44 4.03
CA ASP A 72 20.97 -17.66 3.44
C ASP A 72 19.45 -17.63 3.33
N SER A 73 18.80 -16.81 4.15
CA SER A 73 17.35 -16.58 4.14
C SER A 73 17.01 -15.18 4.64
N LEU A 74 15.81 -14.69 4.33
CA LEU A 74 15.31 -13.42 4.88
C LEU A 74 15.08 -13.51 6.39
N GLU A 75 14.67 -14.67 6.87
CA GLU A 75 14.46 -14.95 8.29
C GLU A 75 15.77 -14.81 9.10
N GLU A 76 16.92 -15.10 8.49
CA GLU A 76 18.23 -14.89 9.12
C GLU A 76 18.47 -13.42 9.45
N LEU A 77 18.01 -12.49 8.61
CA LEU A 77 18.10 -11.05 8.88
C LEU A 77 17.29 -10.65 10.12
N VAL A 78 16.13 -11.30 10.32
CA VAL A 78 15.31 -11.10 11.51
C VAL A 78 15.96 -11.76 12.74
N ALA A 79 16.43 -13.00 12.61
CA ALA A 79 17.07 -13.73 13.70
C ALA A 79 18.34 -13.05 14.22
N ARG A 80 19.10 -12.41 13.34
CA ARG A 80 20.31 -11.65 13.68
C ARG A 80 20.05 -10.17 13.98
N GLN A 81 18.78 -9.77 14.09
CA GLN A 81 18.35 -8.42 14.47
C GLN A 81 18.74 -7.30 13.48
N TYR A 82 18.98 -7.62 12.23
CA TYR A 82 19.10 -6.62 11.15
C TYR A 82 17.74 -6.06 10.75
N LEU A 83 16.68 -6.87 10.90
CA LEU A 83 15.29 -6.53 10.72
C LEU A 83 14.48 -6.88 11.96
N ARG A 84 13.46 -6.10 12.27
CA ARG A 84 12.47 -6.45 13.32
C ARG A 84 11.50 -7.51 12.83
N ALA A 85 11.05 -7.36 11.59
CA ALA A 85 10.16 -8.29 10.90
C ALA A 85 10.36 -8.14 9.39
N LEU A 86 9.97 -9.14 8.63
CA LEU A 86 9.94 -9.04 7.17
C LEU A 86 8.87 -8.03 6.74
N PRO A 87 9.19 -7.10 5.85
CA PRO A 87 8.20 -6.17 5.32
C PRO A 87 7.18 -6.91 4.44
N VAL A 88 5.94 -6.47 4.51
CA VAL A 88 4.86 -6.94 3.64
C VAL A 88 4.96 -6.20 2.30
N ASP A 89 4.88 -6.93 1.20
CA ASP A 89 4.71 -6.33 -0.12
C ASP A 89 3.29 -5.74 -0.21
N PRO A 90 3.15 -4.42 -0.37
CA PRO A 90 1.84 -3.78 -0.33
C PRO A 90 0.94 -4.14 -1.53
N VAL A 91 1.53 -4.64 -2.62
CA VAL A 91 0.78 -5.01 -3.83
C VAL A 91 0.23 -6.43 -3.71
N THR A 92 1.01 -7.36 -3.19
CA THR A 92 0.59 -8.76 -2.98
C THR A 92 -0.04 -8.98 -1.59
N GLU A 93 0.07 -8.00 -0.69
CA GLU A 93 -0.36 -8.07 0.71
C GLU A 93 0.26 -9.25 1.49
N SER A 94 1.49 -9.65 1.12
CA SER A 94 2.20 -10.79 1.68
C SER A 94 3.68 -10.50 1.91
N ASP A 95 4.23 -11.09 2.95
CA ASP A 95 5.67 -11.10 3.24
C ASP A 95 6.41 -12.29 2.61
N ARG A 96 5.68 -13.19 1.94
CA ARG A 96 6.19 -14.44 1.35
C ARG A 96 6.34 -14.41 -0.16
N THR A 97 5.94 -13.33 -0.80
CA THR A 97 5.94 -13.20 -2.26
C THR A 97 7.21 -12.53 -2.79
N TRP A 98 8.20 -12.30 -1.96
CA TRP A 98 9.49 -11.78 -2.39
C TRP A 98 10.23 -12.79 -3.25
N VAL A 99 10.69 -12.35 -4.43
CA VAL A 99 11.53 -13.14 -5.34
C VAL A 99 12.99 -12.87 -5.01
N LEU A 100 13.68 -13.90 -4.56
CA LEU A 100 15.07 -13.81 -4.12
C LEU A 100 16.02 -13.89 -5.32
N VAL A 101 17.04 -13.06 -5.31
CA VAL A 101 18.09 -13.03 -6.34
C VAL A 101 19.38 -13.53 -5.71
N ALA A 102 19.94 -14.61 -6.27
CA ALA A 102 21.17 -15.19 -5.80
C ALA A 102 22.40 -14.31 -6.15
N PRO A 103 23.46 -14.33 -5.32
CA PRO A 103 24.72 -13.67 -5.64
C PRO A 103 25.41 -14.36 -6.83
N GLY A 104 26.31 -13.61 -7.48
CA GLY A 104 27.16 -14.17 -8.55
C GLY A 104 28.17 -15.20 -8.03
N ALA A 105 28.89 -15.82 -8.96
CA ALA A 105 29.92 -16.80 -8.66
C ALA A 105 31.01 -16.20 -7.75
N GLY A 106 31.45 -16.98 -6.76
CA GLY A 106 32.52 -16.58 -5.82
C GLY A 106 32.03 -15.93 -4.52
N PHE A 107 30.76 -15.62 -4.39
CA PHE A 107 30.17 -15.12 -3.16
C PHE A 107 29.51 -16.24 -2.34
N ARG A 108 29.62 -16.15 -1.03
CA ARG A 108 28.91 -17.03 -0.09
C ARG A 108 27.55 -16.48 0.27
N GLY A 109 26.59 -17.37 0.52
CA GLY A 109 25.21 -17.02 0.84
C GLY A 109 24.27 -17.17 -0.36
N LYS A 110 22.98 -16.96 -0.14
CA LYS A 110 21.94 -17.27 -1.14
C LYS A 110 21.18 -16.04 -1.64
N ILE A 111 21.22 -14.92 -0.90
CA ILE A 111 20.40 -13.75 -1.19
C ILE A 111 21.29 -12.51 -1.38
N TYR A 112 21.50 -12.14 -2.63
CA TYR A 112 22.15 -10.88 -3.00
C TYR A 112 21.19 -9.71 -3.04
N SER A 113 19.97 -9.94 -3.54
CA SER A 113 18.94 -8.94 -3.70
C SER A 113 17.57 -9.60 -3.69
N LEU A 114 16.51 -8.79 -3.79
CA LEU A 114 15.15 -9.29 -3.91
C LEU A 114 14.34 -8.39 -4.83
N ARG A 115 13.23 -8.93 -5.33
CA ARG A 115 12.24 -8.25 -6.15
C ARG A 115 10.84 -8.55 -5.63
N SER A 116 9.88 -7.71 -6.00
CA SER A 116 8.47 -8.02 -5.76
C SER A 116 8.02 -9.21 -6.62
N GLY A 117 7.22 -10.10 -6.02
CA GLY A 117 6.50 -11.14 -6.73
C GLY A 117 5.17 -10.67 -7.33
N ALA A 118 4.84 -9.38 -7.23
CA ALA A 118 3.64 -8.82 -7.81
C ALA A 118 3.70 -8.87 -9.35
N GLU A 119 2.58 -9.25 -9.95
CA GLU A 119 2.41 -9.24 -11.40
C GLU A 119 1.88 -7.87 -11.88
N GLY A 120 2.17 -7.55 -13.13
CA GLY A 120 1.67 -6.35 -13.80
C GLY A 120 2.61 -5.16 -13.75
N VAL A 121 2.05 -4.01 -14.06
CA VAL A 121 2.75 -2.75 -14.26
C VAL A 121 2.29 -1.73 -13.24
N ALA A 122 3.24 -1.07 -12.60
CA ALA A 122 2.99 0.00 -11.65
C ALA A 122 2.48 1.27 -12.36
N PRO A 123 1.85 2.21 -11.65
CA PRO A 123 1.39 3.49 -12.22
C PRO A 123 2.49 4.30 -12.91
N SER A 124 3.75 4.11 -12.54
CA SER A 124 4.92 4.73 -13.23
C SER A 124 5.22 4.14 -14.60
N GLY A 125 4.57 3.05 -15.00
CA GLY A 125 4.83 2.32 -16.23
C GLY A 125 5.92 1.25 -16.13
N ARG A 126 6.57 1.08 -14.97
CA ARG A 126 7.54 0.01 -14.71
C ARG A 126 6.84 -1.25 -14.22
N ARG A 127 7.35 -2.41 -14.58
CA ARG A 127 6.84 -3.66 -13.99
C ARG A 127 7.21 -3.72 -12.51
N TYR A 128 6.32 -4.24 -11.67
CA TYR A 128 6.58 -4.41 -10.23
C TYR A 128 7.85 -5.26 -9.98
N ALA A 129 8.10 -6.25 -10.82
CA ALA A 129 9.31 -7.08 -10.76
C ALA A 129 10.62 -6.33 -11.06
N ASP A 130 10.54 -5.12 -11.60
CA ASP A 130 11.70 -4.32 -12.03
C ASP A 130 11.91 -3.05 -11.17
N LEU A 131 11.16 -2.92 -10.07
CA LEU A 131 11.30 -1.84 -9.08
C LEU A 131 12.54 -1.97 -8.21
#